data_ed778e0b97a6ce877193fa794685c280
#
_entry.id   ed778e0b97a6ce877193fa794685c280
#
_cell.length_a   1.000
_cell.length_b   1.000
_cell.length_c   1.000
_cell.angle_alpha   90.00
_cell.angle_beta   90.00
_cell.angle_gamma   90.00
#
_symmetry.space_group_name_H-M   'P 1'
#
loop_
_entity.id
_entity.type
_entity.pdbx_description
1 polymer ?
#
loop_
_entity_poly.entity_id
_entity_poly.type
_entity_poly.pdbx_seq_one_letter_code
_entity_poly.pdbx_strand_id
1 'polypeptide(L)'
;MGTWSVSITGNDSAQDLLSEYTAAFYKYEPEKAVHKIENYVRANMFDESDEEEWCNYFYSLADFMWKKGILTDEIKEKTIQMIDSGFGLELWEKAGENTLKKRQQVLSEFRKKLTSPMPPKKKIKPNVHTERIFKNGDVIAIQLQTTGKPYTKNDERPISDDEFLAFDGKYILMQLIDCYASWSSSIVPEIKDYWAYFRLFDGVYETVPQEICVCDLKPAKIHESGIFSCFTCECNLLYFKRRKYQVIGNAPTEPALSEKSNAHIFFGINKPWSNPDSDFLAAMEKNVICGEYNGTDDRVREICRSAVRYGRFNYQLSKDENERLFAEEEVRIIANIESSVNEGGKLFSLKFGNRTIGIVTIKGKRIDNVYIEGRFQNNGFGTQLLLYAVSFVGKSAYIVVPKTNKVLTHICESLEKLERKENFGAETRFTF
;
A
#
# COMPACT_ATOMS: atom_id res chain seq x y z
N MET A 1 4.56 -21.74 10.51
CA MET A 1 3.24 -21.10 10.39
C MET A 1 2.75 -20.83 11.79
N GLY A 2 2.10 -19.71 12.06
CA GLY A 2 1.74 -19.27 13.40
C GLY A 2 0.25 -19.12 13.61
N THR A 3 -0.22 -19.49 14.82
CA THR A 3 -1.57 -19.18 15.28
C THR A 3 -1.49 -17.93 16.16
N TRP A 4 -2.10 -16.83 15.69
CA TRP A 4 -2.02 -15.50 16.29
C TRP A 4 -3.32 -15.02 16.94
N SER A 5 -4.40 -15.82 16.83
CA SER A 5 -5.69 -15.48 17.42
C SER A 5 -6.52 -16.72 17.74
N VAL A 6 -7.36 -16.63 18.76
CA VAL A 6 -8.33 -17.69 19.14
C VAL A 6 -9.49 -17.84 18.14
N SER A 7 -9.59 -16.97 17.12
CA SER A 7 -10.66 -17.00 16.11
C SER A 7 -10.52 -18.21 15.17
N ILE A 8 -11.58 -18.55 14.46
CA ILE A 8 -11.63 -19.69 13.51
C ILE A 8 -10.61 -19.52 12.37
N THR A 9 -10.41 -18.31 11.89
CA THR A 9 -9.50 -18.00 10.78
C THR A 9 -8.30 -17.18 11.21
N GLY A 10 -7.93 -17.21 12.50
CA GLY A 10 -6.85 -16.42 13.07
C GLY A 10 -5.51 -17.16 13.04
N ASN A 11 -5.16 -17.76 11.92
CA ASN A 11 -3.91 -18.47 11.68
C ASN A 11 -3.53 -18.38 10.18
N ASP A 12 -2.24 -18.58 9.89
CA ASP A 12 -1.69 -18.45 8.56
C ASP A 12 -2.31 -19.45 7.58
N SER A 13 -2.40 -20.73 7.99
CA SER A 13 -2.91 -21.82 7.14
C SER A 13 -4.34 -21.58 6.69
N ALA A 14 -5.22 -21.11 7.60
CA ALA A 14 -6.59 -20.77 7.23
C ALA A 14 -6.64 -19.57 6.27
N GLN A 15 -5.77 -18.58 6.41
CA GLN A 15 -5.72 -17.43 5.50
C GLN A 15 -5.24 -17.83 4.11
N ASP A 16 -4.21 -18.65 4.01
CA ASP A 16 -3.69 -19.16 2.74
C ASP A 16 -4.75 -19.98 1.99
N LEU A 17 -5.51 -20.79 2.72
CA LEU A 17 -6.59 -21.60 2.13
C LEU A 17 -7.81 -20.82 1.68
N LEU A 18 -8.08 -19.62 2.21
CA LEU A 18 -9.29 -18.84 1.82
C LEU A 18 -9.33 -18.48 0.34
N SER A 19 -8.18 -18.21 -0.27
CA SER A 19 -8.09 -17.95 -1.70
C SER A 19 -8.36 -19.21 -2.52
N GLU A 20 -7.83 -20.36 -2.08
CA GLU A 20 -8.04 -21.66 -2.69
C GLU A 20 -9.50 -22.12 -2.57
N TYR A 21 -10.14 -21.92 -1.40
CA TYR A 21 -11.58 -22.16 -1.25
C TYR A 21 -12.39 -21.33 -2.24
N THR A 22 -12.08 -20.04 -2.35
CA THR A 22 -12.77 -19.15 -3.26
C THR A 22 -12.63 -19.62 -4.71
N ALA A 23 -11.44 -20.03 -5.12
CA ALA A 23 -11.17 -20.54 -6.46
C ALA A 23 -11.91 -21.87 -6.73
N ALA A 24 -11.82 -22.82 -5.80
CA ALA A 24 -12.44 -24.15 -5.94
C ALA A 24 -13.96 -24.05 -6.02
N PHE A 25 -14.61 -23.34 -5.09
CA PHE A 25 -16.07 -23.16 -5.08
C PHE A 25 -16.60 -22.20 -6.16
N TYR A 26 -15.76 -21.42 -6.78
CA TYR A 26 -16.11 -20.69 -8.00
C TYR A 26 -16.22 -21.62 -9.21
N LYS A 27 -15.31 -22.59 -9.30
CA LYS A 27 -15.15 -23.47 -10.47
C LYS A 27 -15.97 -24.76 -10.40
N TYR A 28 -16.11 -25.32 -9.21
CA TYR A 28 -16.69 -26.65 -9.00
C TYR A 28 -17.91 -26.59 -8.08
N GLU A 29 -18.80 -27.58 -8.20
CA GLU A 29 -19.88 -27.82 -7.24
C GLU A 29 -19.29 -28.21 -5.86
N PRO A 30 -20.04 -27.98 -4.76
CA PRO A 30 -19.50 -28.08 -3.41
C PRO A 30 -18.74 -29.37 -3.10
N GLU A 31 -19.33 -30.54 -3.39
CA GLU A 31 -18.71 -31.84 -3.09
C GLU A 31 -17.39 -32.03 -3.84
N LYS A 32 -17.37 -31.67 -5.13
CA LYS A 32 -16.16 -31.75 -5.97
C LYS A 32 -15.12 -30.75 -5.52
N ALA A 33 -15.53 -29.57 -5.10
CA ALA A 33 -14.62 -28.53 -4.59
C ALA A 33 -13.95 -29.02 -3.31
N VAL A 34 -14.71 -29.53 -2.34
CA VAL A 34 -14.21 -30.11 -1.08
C VAL A 34 -13.17 -31.21 -1.37
N HIS A 35 -13.50 -32.18 -2.23
CA HIS A 35 -12.56 -33.26 -2.57
C HIS A 35 -11.25 -32.75 -3.16
N LYS A 36 -11.32 -31.75 -4.05
CA LYS A 36 -10.10 -31.16 -4.63
C LYS A 36 -9.27 -30.39 -3.61
N ILE A 37 -9.92 -29.66 -2.71
CA ILE A 37 -9.24 -28.94 -1.63
C ILE A 37 -8.56 -29.93 -0.69
N GLU A 38 -9.28 -30.98 -0.27
CA GLU A 38 -8.73 -31.98 0.64
C GLU A 38 -7.51 -32.71 0.03
N ASN A 39 -7.59 -33.10 -1.24
CA ASN A 39 -6.46 -33.70 -1.94
C ASN A 39 -5.27 -32.75 -2.04
N TYR A 40 -5.49 -31.47 -2.27
CA TYR A 40 -4.43 -30.48 -2.29
C TYR A 40 -3.77 -30.31 -0.92
N VAL A 41 -4.58 -30.20 0.11
CA VAL A 41 -4.12 -30.06 1.50
C VAL A 41 -3.26 -31.26 1.92
N ARG A 42 -3.75 -32.50 1.68
CA ARG A 42 -3.03 -33.74 1.97
C ARG A 42 -1.71 -33.89 1.22
N ALA A 43 -1.68 -33.42 -0.02
CA ALA A 43 -0.50 -33.55 -0.85
C ALA A 43 0.58 -32.48 -0.62
N ASN A 44 0.19 -31.29 -0.12
CA ASN A 44 1.09 -30.13 -0.21
C ASN A 44 1.20 -29.31 1.08
N MET A 45 0.31 -29.48 2.07
CA MET A 45 0.30 -28.56 3.20
C MET A 45 0.70 -29.22 4.52
N PHE A 46 0.05 -30.28 4.92
CA PHE A 46 0.30 -30.88 6.22
C PHE A 46 0.01 -32.38 6.25
N ASP A 47 0.67 -33.03 7.19
CA ASP A 47 0.63 -34.44 7.48
C ASP A 47 -0.68 -34.84 8.19
N GLU A 48 -1.08 -36.10 8.08
CA GLU A 48 -2.29 -36.61 8.73
C GLU A 48 -2.22 -36.60 10.26
N SER A 49 -1.00 -36.56 10.82
CA SER A 49 -0.75 -36.49 12.26
C SER A 49 -0.80 -35.07 12.82
N ASP A 50 -0.90 -34.03 11.97
CA ASP A 50 -0.94 -32.62 12.40
C ASP A 50 -2.38 -32.21 12.77
N GLU A 51 -2.76 -32.48 14.01
CA GLU A 51 -4.10 -32.18 14.52
C GLU A 51 -4.45 -30.69 14.46
N GLU A 52 -3.49 -29.80 14.71
CA GLU A 52 -3.71 -28.35 14.68
C GLU A 52 -4.10 -27.89 13.28
N GLU A 53 -3.36 -28.31 12.28
CA GLU A 53 -3.59 -27.91 10.91
C GLU A 53 -4.88 -28.51 10.34
N TRP A 54 -5.22 -29.76 10.74
CA TRP A 54 -6.51 -30.34 10.38
C TRP A 54 -7.69 -29.63 11.02
N CYS A 55 -7.57 -29.17 12.29
CA CYS A 55 -8.57 -28.30 12.90
C CYS A 55 -8.71 -26.97 12.13
N ASN A 56 -7.60 -26.33 11.81
CA ASN A 56 -7.60 -25.08 11.06
C ASN A 56 -8.26 -25.23 9.71
N TYR A 57 -7.97 -26.31 9.00
CA TYR A 57 -8.59 -26.66 7.73
C TYR A 57 -10.11 -26.84 7.84
N PHE A 58 -10.58 -27.79 8.66
CA PHE A 58 -12.01 -28.10 8.74
C PHE A 58 -12.82 -26.94 9.29
N TYR A 59 -12.31 -26.25 10.29
CA TYR A 59 -13.01 -25.10 10.87
C TYR A 59 -13.12 -23.94 9.88
N SER A 60 -12.05 -23.60 9.19
CA SER A 60 -12.06 -22.52 8.19
C SER A 60 -12.89 -22.88 6.96
N LEU A 61 -12.84 -24.13 6.50
CA LEU A 61 -13.65 -24.61 5.40
C LEU A 61 -15.15 -24.56 5.74
N ALA A 62 -15.56 -25.11 6.88
CA ALA A 62 -16.94 -25.10 7.33
C ALA A 62 -17.47 -23.66 7.53
N ASP A 63 -16.64 -22.77 8.10
CA ASP A 63 -17.00 -21.35 8.27
C ASP A 63 -17.21 -20.66 6.92
N PHE A 64 -16.30 -20.88 5.97
CA PHE A 64 -16.42 -20.36 4.61
C PHE A 64 -17.69 -20.86 3.93
N MET A 65 -17.91 -22.18 3.93
CA MET A 65 -19.05 -22.81 3.29
C MET A 65 -20.37 -22.35 3.91
N TRP A 66 -20.46 -22.25 5.24
CA TRP A 66 -21.66 -21.74 5.93
C TRP A 66 -21.94 -20.29 5.54
N LYS A 67 -20.92 -19.40 5.58
CA LYS A 67 -21.05 -17.99 5.18
C LYS A 67 -21.53 -17.81 3.73
N LYS A 68 -21.21 -18.78 2.88
CA LYS A 68 -21.59 -18.78 1.45
C LYS A 68 -22.92 -19.51 1.17
N GLY A 69 -23.50 -20.15 2.16
CA GLY A 69 -24.74 -20.88 2.01
C GLY A 69 -24.60 -22.16 1.18
N ILE A 70 -23.47 -22.87 1.33
CA ILE A 70 -23.11 -24.08 0.57
C ILE A 70 -22.52 -25.18 1.45
N LEU A 71 -22.71 -25.11 2.78
CA LEU A 71 -22.20 -26.12 3.72
C LEU A 71 -22.88 -27.46 3.47
N THR A 72 -22.08 -28.49 3.19
CA THR A 72 -22.57 -29.88 3.05
C THR A 72 -22.73 -30.54 4.41
N ASP A 73 -23.63 -31.55 4.50
CA ASP A 73 -23.84 -32.27 5.75
C ASP A 73 -22.57 -32.99 6.20
N GLU A 74 -21.81 -33.57 5.28
CA GLU A 74 -20.53 -34.25 5.57
C GLU A 74 -19.54 -33.33 6.31
N ILE A 75 -19.25 -32.13 5.77
CA ILE A 75 -18.32 -31.19 6.39
C ILE A 75 -18.88 -30.66 7.71
N LYS A 76 -20.18 -30.42 7.77
CA LYS A 76 -20.87 -29.99 8.99
C LYS A 76 -20.69 -31.01 10.13
N GLU A 77 -21.06 -32.27 9.86
CA GLU A 77 -21.00 -33.33 10.84
C GLU A 77 -19.59 -33.60 11.33
N LYS A 78 -18.63 -33.69 10.40
CA LYS A 78 -17.20 -33.86 10.75
C LYS A 78 -16.68 -32.72 11.61
N THR A 79 -17.01 -31.48 11.24
CA THR A 79 -16.58 -30.29 12.00
C THR A 79 -17.19 -30.27 13.41
N ILE A 80 -18.48 -30.61 13.55
CA ILE A 80 -19.17 -30.70 14.83
C ILE A 80 -18.55 -31.81 15.69
N GLN A 81 -18.26 -32.97 15.11
CA GLN A 81 -17.61 -34.08 15.83
C GLN A 81 -16.24 -33.67 16.36
N MET A 82 -15.44 -32.96 15.58
CA MET A 82 -14.15 -32.44 16.03
C MET A 82 -14.29 -31.45 17.19
N ILE A 83 -15.28 -30.55 17.13
CA ILE A 83 -15.56 -29.61 18.23
C ILE A 83 -15.99 -30.38 19.49
N ASP A 84 -16.90 -31.33 19.37
CA ASP A 84 -17.48 -32.07 20.49
C ASP A 84 -16.46 -33.02 21.15
N SER A 85 -15.50 -33.54 20.37
CA SER A 85 -14.39 -34.36 20.93
C SER A 85 -13.27 -33.54 21.58
N GLY A 86 -13.27 -32.21 21.39
CA GLY A 86 -12.17 -31.36 21.86
C GLY A 86 -10.88 -31.49 21.05
N PHE A 87 -10.96 -32.05 19.84
CA PHE A 87 -9.82 -32.27 18.96
C PHE A 87 -9.03 -30.95 18.74
N GLY A 88 -7.71 -31.01 18.95
CA GLY A 88 -6.81 -29.87 18.82
C GLY A 88 -6.83 -28.85 19.97
N LEU A 89 -7.53 -29.12 21.10
CA LEU A 89 -7.53 -28.24 22.27
C LEU A 89 -6.25 -28.33 23.11
N GLU A 90 -5.49 -29.42 23.05
CA GLU A 90 -4.27 -29.62 23.82
C GLU A 90 -3.20 -28.55 23.58
N LEU A 91 -3.17 -27.98 22.36
CA LEU A 91 -2.27 -26.89 22.03
C LEU A 91 -2.61 -25.59 22.77
N TRP A 92 -3.92 -25.36 22.96
CA TRP A 92 -4.41 -24.18 23.67
C TRP A 92 -4.27 -24.30 25.19
N GLU A 93 -4.20 -25.53 25.74
CA GLU A 93 -3.85 -25.77 27.12
C GLU A 93 -2.44 -25.28 27.46
N LYS A 94 -1.49 -25.51 26.53
CA LYS A 94 -0.09 -25.03 26.65
C LYS A 94 -0.01 -23.49 26.59
N ALA A 95 -0.97 -22.83 25.93
CA ALA A 95 -1.03 -21.38 25.85
C ALA A 95 -1.67 -20.68 27.07
N GLY A 96 -2.11 -21.47 28.04
CA GLY A 96 -2.66 -21.03 29.32
C GLY A 96 -4.20 -21.05 29.41
N GLU A 97 -4.70 -21.22 30.64
CA GLU A 97 -6.11 -21.46 30.95
C GLU A 97 -7.08 -20.40 30.37
N ASN A 98 -6.70 -19.13 30.44
CA ASN A 98 -7.53 -18.04 29.89
C ASN A 98 -7.67 -18.12 28.37
N THR A 99 -6.62 -18.50 27.66
CA THR A 99 -6.62 -18.66 26.20
C THR A 99 -7.45 -19.88 25.80
N LEU A 100 -7.29 -20.98 26.51
CA LEU A 100 -8.11 -22.18 26.32
C LEU A 100 -9.61 -21.87 26.51
N LYS A 101 -9.99 -21.19 27.59
CA LYS A 101 -11.40 -20.81 27.83
C LYS A 101 -11.97 -19.96 26.69
N LYS A 102 -11.19 -18.98 26.20
CA LYS A 102 -11.61 -18.16 25.05
C LYS A 102 -11.78 -19.00 23.78
N ARG A 103 -10.85 -19.94 23.52
CA ARG A 103 -10.95 -20.84 22.36
C ARG A 103 -12.19 -21.74 22.47
N GLN A 104 -12.45 -22.33 23.63
CA GLN A 104 -13.65 -23.14 23.89
C GLN A 104 -14.93 -22.34 23.66
N GLN A 105 -14.98 -21.07 24.10
CA GLN A 105 -16.12 -20.20 23.83
C GLN A 105 -16.33 -19.98 22.32
N VAL A 106 -15.25 -19.66 21.59
CA VAL A 106 -15.29 -19.48 20.13
C VAL A 106 -15.81 -20.74 19.43
N LEU A 107 -15.32 -21.92 19.83
CA LEU A 107 -15.79 -23.18 19.25
C LEU A 107 -17.26 -23.49 19.59
N SER A 108 -17.70 -23.18 20.82
CA SER A 108 -19.11 -23.32 21.22
C SER A 108 -20.03 -22.42 20.39
N GLU A 109 -19.63 -21.16 20.18
CA GLU A 109 -20.37 -20.21 19.32
C GLU A 109 -20.34 -20.68 17.84
N PHE A 110 -19.23 -21.20 17.37
CA PHE A 110 -19.11 -21.74 16.04
C PHE A 110 -19.99 -22.98 15.82
N ARG A 111 -20.04 -23.88 16.78
CA ARG A 111 -20.96 -25.02 16.79
C ARG A 111 -22.42 -24.59 16.68
N LYS A 112 -22.84 -23.62 17.50
CA LYS A 112 -24.19 -23.03 17.43
C LYS A 112 -24.47 -22.44 16.05
N LYS A 113 -23.48 -21.77 15.46
CA LYS A 113 -23.59 -21.22 14.12
C LYS A 113 -23.82 -22.32 13.07
N LEU A 114 -23.00 -23.38 13.07
CA LEU A 114 -23.11 -24.49 12.11
C LEU A 114 -24.45 -25.24 12.22
N THR A 115 -25.07 -25.27 13.41
CA THR A 115 -26.38 -25.91 13.65
C THR A 115 -27.55 -24.95 13.41
N SER A 116 -27.29 -23.65 13.20
CA SER A 116 -28.36 -22.71 12.86
C SER A 116 -28.74 -22.80 11.38
N PRO A 117 -29.90 -22.23 10.98
CA PRO A 117 -30.30 -22.18 9.58
C PRO A 117 -29.20 -21.50 8.74
N MET A 118 -28.78 -22.19 7.66
CA MET A 118 -27.76 -21.68 6.75
C MET A 118 -28.27 -20.46 5.97
N PRO A 119 -27.48 -19.45 5.74
CA PRO A 119 -27.87 -18.30 4.93
C PRO A 119 -28.10 -18.71 3.46
N PRO A 120 -28.85 -17.91 2.68
CA PRO A 120 -29.04 -18.17 1.26
C PRO A 120 -27.71 -18.28 0.50
N LYS A 121 -27.65 -19.16 -0.52
CA LYS A 121 -26.47 -19.33 -1.38
C LYS A 121 -26.03 -17.99 -1.98
N LYS A 122 -24.77 -17.64 -1.74
CA LYS A 122 -24.16 -16.42 -2.25
C LYS A 122 -23.30 -16.71 -3.47
N LYS A 123 -23.28 -15.77 -4.41
CA LYS A 123 -22.37 -15.83 -5.55
C LYS A 123 -20.92 -15.75 -5.08
N ILE A 124 -20.14 -16.76 -5.44
CA ILE A 124 -18.69 -16.81 -5.17
C ILE A 124 -17.97 -16.32 -6.43
N LYS A 125 -17.03 -15.41 -6.25
CA LYS A 125 -16.11 -14.96 -7.31
C LYS A 125 -14.77 -14.63 -6.68
N PRO A 126 -13.67 -15.07 -7.27
CA PRO A 126 -12.34 -14.62 -6.84
C PRO A 126 -12.20 -13.11 -7.12
N ASN A 127 -11.48 -12.43 -6.23
CA ASN A 127 -11.19 -11.00 -6.39
C ASN A 127 -9.87 -10.79 -7.14
N VAL A 128 -9.74 -11.45 -8.27
CA VAL A 128 -8.54 -11.44 -9.13
C VAL A 128 -8.95 -11.32 -10.59
N HIS A 129 -8.02 -10.97 -11.46
CA HIS A 129 -8.19 -11.12 -12.89
C HIS A 129 -7.67 -12.48 -13.35
N THR A 130 -8.55 -13.23 -14.02
CA THR A 130 -8.23 -14.55 -14.58
C THR A 130 -7.72 -14.48 -16.01
N GLU A 131 -7.83 -13.32 -16.64
CA GLU A 131 -7.45 -13.10 -18.01
C GLU A 131 -6.53 -11.89 -18.11
N ARG A 132 -5.61 -11.95 -19.05
CA ARG A 132 -4.77 -10.83 -19.40
C ARG A 132 -5.58 -9.88 -20.30
N ILE A 133 -5.96 -8.72 -19.75
CA ILE A 133 -6.85 -7.76 -20.43
C ILE A 133 -6.15 -6.86 -21.46
N PHE A 134 -4.81 -6.82 -21.43
CA PHE A 134 -3.99 -5.99 -22.30
C PHE A 134 -2.90 -6.81 -23.00
N LYS A 135 -2.44 -6.33 -24.15
CA LYS A 135 -1.27 -6.84 -24.87
C LYS A 135 -0.07 -5.96 -24.60
N ASN A 136 1.15 -6.54 -24.62
CA ASN A 136 2.36 -5.73 -24.51
C ASN A 136 2.38 -4.67 -25.60
N GLY A 137 2.74 -3.45 -25.20
CA GLY A 137 2.72 -2.28 -26.07
C GLY A 137 1.40 -1.53 -26.14
N ASP A 138 0.29 -2.05 -25.58
CA ASP A 138 -0.98 -1.34 -25.56
C ASP A 138 -0.82 -0.01 -24.83
N VAL A 139 -1.27 1.06 -25.48
CA VAL A 139 -1.38 2.40 -24.90
C VAL A 139 -2.81 2.60 -24.45
N ILE A 140 -2.96 2.94 -23.19
CA ILE A 140 -4.23 2.97 -22.48
C ILE A 140 -4.48 4.38 -21.98
N ALA A 141 -5.60 4.97 -22.38
CA ALA A 141 -6.15 6.17 -21.76
C ALA A 141 -7.01 5.73 -20.56
N ILE A 142 -6.68 6.20 -19.36
CA ILE A 142 -7.42 5.88 -18.16
C ILE A 142 -7.96 7.14 -17.50
N GLN A 143 -9.25 7.08 -17.08
CA GLN A 143 -9.89 8.20 -16.43
C GLN A 143 -9.47 8.29 -14.96
N LEU A 144 -9.01 9.45 -14.56
CA LEU A 144 -8.67 9.78 -13.18
C LEU A 144 -9.92 9.85 -12.30
N GLN A 145 -9.81 9.32 -11.10
CA GLN A 145 -10.81 9.43 -10.03
C GLN A 145 -10.12 9.99 -8.80
N THR A 146 -10.01 11.29 -8.74
CA THR A 146 -9.35 12.01 -7.64
C THR A 146 -10.27 12.24 -6.46
N THR A 147 -11.59 12.00 -6.66
CA THR A 147 -12.61 12.07 -5.63
C THR A 147 -13.26 10.71 -5.42
N GLY A 148 -13.76 10.44 -4.22
CA GLY A 148 -14.56 9.26 -3.94
C GLY A 148 -14.07 8.39 -2.79
N LYS A 149 -14.54 7.14 -2.77
CA LYS A 149 -14.15 6.18 -1.73
C LYS A 149 -12.77 5.60 -2.01
N PRO A 150 -11.94 5.41 -0.97
CA PRO A 150 -10.65 4.75 -1.11
C PRO A 150 -10.79 3.38 -1.78
N TYR A 151 -9.71 2.95 -2.44
CA TYR A 151 -9.65 1.67 -3.15
C TYR A 151 -9.88 0.46 -2.24
N THR A 152 -9.50 0.57 -0.95
CA THR A 152 -9.69 -0.48 0.05
C THR A 152 -11.01 -0.30 0.80
N LYS A 153 -11.77 -1.40 0.98
CA LYS A 153 -13.06 -1.39 1.70
C LYS A 153 -12.96 -0.94 3.16
N ASN A 154 -11.78 -0.98 3.75
CA ASN A 154 -11.56 -0.74 5.17
C ASN A 154 -11.17 0.72 5.48
N ASP A 155 -11.00 1.55 4.47
CA ASP A 155 -10.71 2.96 4.66
C ASP A 155 -11.99 3.77 4.38
N GLU A 156 -12.63 4.25 5.44
CA GLU A 156 -13.87 5.03 5.35
C GLU A 156 -13.61 6.52 5.08
N ARG A 157 -12.34 6.94 5.06
CA ARG A 157 -12.00 8.35 4.84
C ARG A 157 -12.19 8.71 3.38
N PRO A 158 -12.90 9.81 3.09
CA PRO A 158 -12.98 10.30 1.72
C PRO A 158 -11.58 10.71 1.26
N ILE A 159 -11.21 10.30 0.07
CA ILE A 159 -10.06 10.85 -0.64
C ILE A 159 -10.53 12.18 -1.19
N SER A 160 -10.42 13.24 -0.41
CA SER A 160 -10.55 14.59 -0.91
C SER A 160 -9.16 15.20 -0.97
N ASP A 161 -8.61 15.23 -2.15
CA ASP A 161 -7.43 15.98 -2.46
C ASP A 161 -7.90 17.19 -3.26
N ASP A 162 -8.15 18.31 -2.57
CA ASP A 162 -8.73 19.52 -3.16
C ASP A 162 -7.94 20.01 -4.39
N GLU A 163 -6.63 19.70 -4.43
CA GLU A 163 -5.78 20.03 -5.57
C GLU A 163 -5.98 19.16 -6.78
N PHE A 164 -6.28 17.90 -6.55
CA PHE A 164 -6.50 16.97 -7.64
C PHE A 164 -7.96 16.97 -8.11
N LEU A 165 -8.86 17.72 -7.45
CA LEU A 165 -10.25 17.92 -7.90
C LEU A 165 -10.32 18.42 -9.32
N ALA A 166 -9.41 19.31 -9.71
CA ALA A 166 -9.34 19.85 -11.07
C ALA A 166 -9.02 18.79 -12.13
N PHE A 167 -8.54 17.62 -11.73
CA PHE A 167 -8.17 16.50 -12.60
C PHE A 167 -9.20 15.38 -12.59
N ASP A 168 -10.21 15.45 -11.71
CA ASP A 168 -11.25 14.42 -11.66
C ASP A 168 -11.99 14.29 -12.98
N GLY A 169 -12.09 13.07 -13.47
CA GLY A 169 -12.71 12.78 -14.76
C GLY A 169 -11.82 12.97 -15.99
N LYS A 170 -10.65 13.61 -15.88
CA LYS A 170 -9.67 13.74 -16.96
C LYS A 170 -8.92 12.43 -17.20
N TYR A 171 -8.08 12.38 -18.22
CA TYR A 171 -7.41 11.16 -18.64
C TYR A 171 -5.89 11.32 -18.57
N ILE A 172 -5.22 10.23 -18.20
CA ILE A 172 -3.78 10.03 -18.35
C ILE A 172 -3.52 8.88 -19.31
N LEU A 173 -2.32 8.81 -19.84
CA LEU A 173 -1.89 7.76 -20.75
C LEU A 173 -0.82 6.89 -20.12
N MET A 174 -0.95 5.57 -20.30
CA MET A 174 0.05 4.61 -19.86
C MET A 174 0.23 3.52 -20.91
N GLN A 175 1.43 2.97 -21.01
CA GLN A 175 1.74 1.88 -21.94
C GLN A 175 2.10 0.62 -21.18
N LEU A 176 1.46 -0.50 -21.52
CA LEU A 176 1.82 -1.79 -20.95
C LEU A 176 3.20 -2.24 -21.47
N ILE A 177 4.15 -2.38 -20.53
CA ILE A 177 5.48 -2.92 -20.80
C ILE A 177 5.47 -4.44 -20.72
N ASP A 178 4.94 -4.97 -19.60
CA ASP A 178 4.87 -6.41 -19.36
C ASP A 178 3.74 -6.75 -18.38
N CYS A 179 3.29 -8.00 -18.44
CA CYS A 179 2.24 -8.51 -17.56
C CYS A 179 2.58 -9.93 -17.12
N TYR A 180 2.47 -10.19 -15.83
CA TYR A 180 2.77 -11.48 -15.23
C TYR A 180 1.68 -11.90 -14.23
N ALA A 181 1.59 -13.20 -13.96
CA ALA A 181 0.77 -13.72 -12.88
C ALA A 181 1.57 -13.70 -11.58
N SER A 182 1.18 -12.87 -10.63
CA SER A 182 1.79 -12.82 -9.30
C SER A 182 1.35 -14.00 -8.43
N TRP A 183 0.16 -14.50 -8.68
CA TRP A 183 -0.42 -15.65 -8.01
C TRP A 183 -1.34 -16.42 -8.97
N SER A 184 -1.41 -17.72 -8.78
CA SER A 184 -2.42 -18.59 -9.39
C SER A 184 -2.91 -19.59 -8.37
N SER A 185 -4.21 -19.94 -8.42
CA SER A 185 -4.73 -21.01 -7.57
C SER A 185 -4.03 -22.33 -7.89
N SER A 186 -3.62 -23.04 -6.86
CA SER A 186 -3.02 -24.38 -7.00
C SER A 186 -4.07 -25.44 -7.37
N ILE A 187 -5.33 -25.23 -6.97
CA ILE A 187 -6.46 -26.14 -7.24
C ILE A 187 -7.10 -25.84 -8.59
N VAL A 188 -7.09 -24.56 -9.01
CA VAL A 188 -7.69 -24.08 -10.26
C VAL A 188 -6.71 -23.16 -10.98
N PRO A 189 -5.67 -23.72 -11.65
CA PRO A 189 -4.55 -22.95 -12.21
C PRO A 189 -4.93 -21.89 -13.23
N GLU A 190 -6.12 -21.99 -13.83
CA GLU A 190 -6.64 -20.94 -14.72
C GLU A 190 -7.08 -19.66 -13.98
N ILE A 191 -7.28 -19.72 -12.67
CA ILE A 191 -7.55 -18.53 -11.86
C ILE A 191 -6.20 -17.94 -11.46
N LYS A 192 -5.92 -16.75 -11.99
CA LYS A 192 -4.66 -16.03 -11.82
C LYS A 192 -4.90 -14.61 -11.37
N ASP A 193 -3.98 -14.10 -10.58
CA ASP A 193 -3.92 -12.68 -10.23
C ASP A 193 -2.82 -12.02 -11.05
N TYR A 194 -3.24 -11.21 -12.04
CA TYR A 194 -2.32 -10.57 -12.96
C TYR A 194 -1.90 -9.20 -12.45
N TRP A 195 -0.59 -8.98 -12.49
CA TRP A 195 0.07 -7.70 -12.29
C TRP A 195 0.75 -7.26 -13.56
N ALA A 196 0.94 -5.96 -13.70
CA ALA A 196 1.51 -5.39 -14.90
C ALA A 196 2.41 -4.20 -14.62
N TYR A 197 3.45 -4.06 -15.44
CA TYR A 197 4.32 -2.90 -15.48
C TYR A 197 3.85 -1.96 -16.57
N PHE A 198 3.60 -0.71 -16.20
CA PHE A 198 3.19 0.35 -17.11
C PHE A 198 4.19 1.48 -17.10
N ARG A 199 4.59 1.95 -18.27
CA ARG A 199 5.24 3.23 -18.46
C ARG A 199 4.17 4.31 -18.50
N LEU A 200 4.32 5.35 -17.68
CA LEU A 200 3.43 6.49 -17.68
C LEU A 200 3.90 7.53 -18.70
N PHE A 201 2.97 8.13 -19.43
CA PHE A 201 3.25 9.25 -20.31
C PHE A 201 2.91 10.57 -19.63
N ASP A 202 3.65 11.60 -20.03
CA ASP A 202 3.47 12.97 -19.58
C ASP A 202 2.19 13.58 -20.15
N GLY A 203 1.45 14.30 -19.33
CA GLY A 203 0.26 15.04 -19.74
C GLY A 203 -1.05 14.50 -19.19
N VAL A 204 -1.98 15.43 -19.01
CA VAL A 204 -3.37 15.17 -18.62
C VAL A 204 -4.29 15.70 -19.71
N TYR A 205 -5.27 14.91 -20.08
CA TYR A 205 -6.15 15.18 -21.21
C TYR A 205 -7.59 15.34 -20.73
N GLU A 206 -8.32 16.33 -21.27
CA GLU A 206 -9.74 16.55 -20.93
C GLU A 206 -10.63 15.41 -21.46
N THR A 207 -10.27 14.83 -22.60
CA THR A 207 -10.97 13.72 -23.25
C THR A 207 -9.96 12.69 -23.72
N VAL A 208 -10.44 11.49 -24.04
CA VAL A 208 -9.59 10.46 -24.66
C VAL A 208 -9.07 10.98 -26.00
N PRO A 209 -7.74 11.07 -26.18
CA PRO A 209 -7.16 11.52 -27.44
C PRO A 209 -7.50 10.55 -28.58
N GLN A 210 -7.98 11.07 -29.70
CA GLN A 210 -8.40 10.26 -30.85
C GLN A 210 -7.29 10.03 -31.88
N GLU A 211 -6.34 10.98 -31.97
CA GLU A 211 -5.29 11.00 -32.99
C GLU A 211 -3.93 11.26 -32.32
N ILE A 212 -3.43 10.26 -31.60
CA ILE A 212 -2.07 10.34 -31.03
C ILE A 212 -1.16 9.35 -31.76
N CYS A 213 -0.07 9.84 -32.33
CA CYS A 213 1.06 8.98 -32.65
C CYS A 213 1.79 8.61 -31.36
N VAL A 214 1.82 7.31 -31.03
CA VAL A 214 2.48 6.82 -29.81
C VAL A 214 3.95 7.23 -29.76
N CYS A 215 4.60 7.38 -30.93
CA CYS A 215 6.00 7.82 -31.02
C CYS A 215 6.22 9.29 -30.55
N ASP A 216 5.17 10.10 -30.51
CA ASP A 216 5.25 11.48 -30.04
C ASP A 216 5.01 11.63 -28.54
N LEU A 217 4.58 10.55 -27.87
CA LEU A 217 4.34 10.55 -26.44
C LEU A 217 5.65 10.60 -25.68
N LYS A 218 5.76 11.56 -24.77
CA LYS A 218 6.92 11.69 -23.88
C LYS A 218 6.68 10.91 -22.61
N PRO A 219 7.58 9.99 -22.22
CA PRO A 219 7.48 9.34 -20.94
C PRO A 219 7.51 10.37 -19.80
N ALA A 220 6.62 10.21 -18.83
CA ALA A 220 6.72 10.92 -17.58
C ALA A 220 8.04 10.56 -16.91
N LYS A 221 8.65 11.53 -16.24
CA LYS A 221 9.93 11.34 -15.57
C LYS A 221 9.75 11.53 -14.09
N ILE A 222 10.37 10.64 -13.34
CA ILE A 222 10.51 10.78 -11.90
C ILE A 222 11.96 11.12 -11.59
N HIS A 223 12.14 11.99 -10.61
CA HIS A 223 13.46 12.34 -10.11
C HIS A 223 13.73 11.59 -8.81
N GLU A 224 14.64 10.63 -8.87
CA GLU A 224 15.12 9.90 -7.69
C GLU A 224 16.63 10.03 -7.58
N SER A 225 17.09 10.41 -6.39
CA SER A 225 18.53 10.45 -6.06
C SER A 225 19.39 11.18 -7.09
N GLY A 226 18.89 12.29 -7.64
CA GLY A 226 19.63 13.08 -8.64
C GLY A 226 19.48 12.59 -10.09
N ILE A 227 18.78 11.50 -10.34
CA ILE A 227 18.63 10.91 -11.67
C ILE A 227 17.17 11.02 -12.13
N PHE A 228 16.96 11.53 -13.36
CA PHE A 228 15.66 11.46 -14.02
C PHE A 228 15.52 10.13 -14.76
N SER A 229 14.58 9.32 -14.34
CA SER A 229 14.22 8.06 -15.01
C SER A 229 12.81 8.12 -15.57
N CYS A 230 12.51 7.25 -16.54
CA CYS A 230 11.14 7.05 -16.99
C CYS A 230 10.31 6.49 -15.83
N PHE A 231 9.14 7.07 -15.63
CA PHE A 231 8.24 6.60 -14.59
C PHE A 231 7.55 5.32 -15.01
N THR A 232 7.92 4.23 -14.35
CA THR A 232 7.29 2.93 -14.51
C THR A 232 6.57 2.57 -13.21
N CYS A 233 5.32 2.17 -13.33
CA CYS A 233 4.54 1.68 -12.21
C CYS A 233 4.19 0.21 -12.37
N GLU A 234 4.11 -0.48 -11.24
CA GLU A 234 3.61 -1.84 -11.15
C GLU A 234 2.24 -1.82 -10.49
N CYS A 235 1.22 -2.35 -11.16
CA CYS A 235 -0.11 -2.39 -10.60
C CYS A 235 -0.84 -3.70 -10.87
N ASN A 236 -1.74 -4.04 -9.93
CA ASN A 236 -2.66 -5.14 -10.10
C ASN A 236 -3.75 -4.79 -11.13
N LEU A 237 -4.05 -5.70 -12.05
CA LEU A 237 -5.06 -5.46 -13.07
C LEU A 237 -6.49 -5.28 -12.51
N LEU A 238 -6.73 -5.60 -11.23
CA LEU A 238 -7.98 -5.27 -10.55
C LEU A 238 -8.29 -3.77 -10.55
N TYR A 239 -7.27 -2.93 -10.58
CA TYR A 239 -7.41 -1.48 -10.69
C TYR A 239 -8.33 -1.10 -11.84
N PHE A 240 -8.17 -1.74 -13.00
CA PHE A 240 -8.95 -1.46 -14.20
C PHE A 240 -10.42 -1.91 -14.13
N LYS A 241 -10.79 -2.81 -13.22
CA LYS A 241 -12.20 -3.24 -13.04
C LYS A 241 -13.15 -2.10 -12.67
N ARG A 242 -12.63 -1.06 -12.06
CA ARG A 242 -13.43 0.06 -11.51
C ARG A 242 -13.12 1.39 -12.18
N ARG A 243 -12.33 1.36 -13.24
CA ARG A 243 -11.91 2.56 -13.98
C ARG A 243 -12.51 2.57 -15.38
N LYS A 244 -12.80 3.76 -15.88
CA LYS A 244 -13.05 3.93 -17.31
C LYS A 244 -11.70 4.01 -18.00
N TYR A 245 -11.49 3.17 -18.96
CA TYR A 245 -10.27 3.15 -19.77
C TYR A 245 -10.57 2.78 -21.21
N GLN A 246 -9.69 3.16 -22.10
CA GLN A 246 -9.73 2.80 -23.52
C GLN A 246 -8.32 2.51 -24.01
N VAL A 247 -8.15 1.41 -24.73
CA VAL A 247 -6.92 1.17 -25.51
C VAL A 247 -6.98 2.04 -26.74
N ILE A 248 -6.02 2.94 -26.89
CA ILE A 248 -5.98 3.95 -27.96
C ILE A 248 -4.93 3.66 -29.03
N GLY A 249 -4.06 2.70 -28.79
CA GLY A 249 -3.03 2.29 -29.73
C GLY A 249 -2.17 1.16 -29.17
N ASN A 250 -1.24 0.70 -30.00
CA ASN A 250 -0.21 -0.25 -29.61
C ASN A 250 1.11 0.12 -30.28
N ALA A 251 2.17 0.18 -29.50
CA ALA A 251 3.52 0.34 -30.04
C ALA A 251 4.44 -0.68 -29.37
N PRO A 252 5.34 -1.34 -30.15
CA PRO A 252 6.30 -2.26 -29.59
C PRO A 252 7.11 -1.62 -28.46
N THR A 253 7.24 -2.33 -27.35
CA THR A 253 8.13 -1.95 -26.26
C THR A 253 9.19 -3.02 -26.13
N GLU A 254 10.47 -2.63 -26.14
CA GLU A 254 11.51 -3.44 -25.56
C GLU A 254 11.65 -3.01 -24.09
N PRO A 255 11.22 -3.86 -23.14
CA PRO A 255 11.34 -3.50 -21.74
C PRO A 255 12.82 -3.51 -21.36
N ALA A 256 13.37 -2.35 -21.05
CA ALA A 256 14.67 -2.31 -20.39
C ALA A 256 14.56 -3.03 -19.04
N LEU A 257 15.51 -3.93 -18.74
CA LEU A 257 15.56 -4.62 -17.43
C LEU A 257 15.53 -3.62 -16.26
N SER A 258 16.12 -2.43 -16.46
CA SER A 258 16.11 -1.33 -15.51
C SER A 258 14.72 -0.75 -15.22
N GLU A 259 13.78 -0.79 -16.18
CA GLU A 259 12.42 -0.29 -15.97
C GLU A 259 11.61 -1.19 -15.03
N LYS A 260 11.85 -2.51 -15.06
CA LYS A 260 11.19 -3.45 -14.14
C LYS A 260 11.79 -3.42 -12.74
N SER A 261 13.11 -3.29 -12.62
CA SER A 261 13.81 -3.28 -11.31
C SER A 261 13.53 -2.01 -10.49
N ASN A 262 13.21 -0.90 -11.17
CA ASN A 262 12.94 0.39 -10.56
C ASN A 262 11.44 0.76 -10.57
N ALA A 263 10.57 -0.20 -10.87
CA ALA A 263 9.14 0.07 -10.93
C ALA A 263 8.58 0.40 -9.55
N HIS A 264 7.87 1.51 -9.45
CA HIS A 264 7.16 1.89 -8.24
C HIS A 264 5.89 1.06 -8.09
N ILE A 265 5.72 0.40 -6.93
CA ILE A 265 4.50 -0.35 -6.62
C ILE A 265 3.43 0.65 -6.18
N PHE A 266 2.58 1.09 -7.11
CA PHE A 266 1.55 2.10 -6.84
C PHE A 266 0.26 1.54 -6.24
N PHE A 267 -0.03 0.27 -6.47
CA PHE A 267 -1.32 -0.33 -6.10
C PHE A 267 -1.15 -1.55 -5.22
N GLY A 268 -0.07 -1.60 -4.47
CA GLY A 268 0.04 -2.61 -3.44
C GLY A 268 -1.11 -2.45 -2.45
N ILE A 269 -1.77 -3.54 -2.16
CA ILE A 269 -2.77 -3.69 -1.08
C ILE A 269 -2.25 -3.09 0.25
N ASN A 270 -0.94 -2.88 0.35
CA ASN A 270 -0.20 -2.42 1.52
C ASN A 270 -0.08 -0.89 1.67
N LYS A 271 -0.62 -0.09 0.73
CA LYS A 271 -0.70 1.38 0.90
C LYS A 271 -2.16 1.84 0.98
N PRO A 272 -2.86 1.62 2.10
CA PRO A 272 -4.27 1.99 2.26
C PRO A 272 -4.53 3.51 2.25
N TRP A 273 -3.47 4.32 2.17
CA TRP A 273 -3.49 5.76 2.42
C TRP A 273 -3.28 6.61 1.16
N SER A 274 -2.89 6.03 0.02
CA SER A 274 -2.65 6.80 -1.19
C SER A 274 -3.78 6.60 -2.19
N ASN A 275 -4.18 7.69 -2.83
CA ASN A 275 -4.97 7.65 -4.05
C ASN A 275 -4.01 7.37 -5.20
N PRO A 276 -4.13 6.23 -5.92
CA PRO A 276 -3.25 5.92 -7.04
C PRO A 276 -3.25 7.00 -8.12
N ASP A 277 -4.40 7.63 -8.33
CA ASP A 277 -4.55 8.66 -9.35
C ASP A 277 -3.81 9.95 -8.95
N SER A 278 -3.78 10.26 -7.65
CA SER A 278 -2.96 11.36 -7.12
C SER A 278 -1.47 11.05 -7.21
N ASP A 279 -1.06 9.81 -6.98
CA ASP A 279 0.33 9.39 -7.12
C ASP A 279 0.82 9.51 -8.57
N PHE A 280 -0.04 9.22 -9.57
CA PHE A 280 0.27 9.43 -10.98
C PHE A 280 0.41 10.91 -11.33
N LEU A 281 -0.52 11.74 -10.88
CA LEU A 281 -0.44 13.18 -11.08
C LEU A 281 0.83 13.73 -10.43
N ALA A 282 1.16 13.24 -9.23
CA ALA A 282 2.38 13.59 -8.54
C ALA A 282 3.65 13.26 -9.35
N ALA A 283 3.67 12.12 -10.02
CA ALA A 283 4.80 11.71 -10.84
C ALA A 283 4.94 12.52 -12.15
N MET A 284 3.83 13.00 -12.69
CA MET A 284 3.83 13.73 -13.96
C MET A 284 4.25 15.18 -13.82
N GLU A 285 4.25 15.75 -12.63
CA GLU A 285 4.47 17.18 -12.50
C GLU A 285 5.93 17.57 -12.59
N LYS A 286 6.25 18.37 -13.58
CA LYS A 286 7.60 18.89 -13.83
C LYS A 286 7.94 20.16 -13.05
N ASN A 287 6.93 20.79 -12.44
CA ASN A 287 7.06 22.12 -11.84
C ASN A 287 6.97 22.04 -10.32
N VAL A 288 7.89 21.31 -9.71
CA VAL A 288 8.11 21.44 -8.27
C VAL A 288 8.76 22.79 -8.02
N ILE A 289 8.03 23.70 -7.42
CA ILE A 289 8.49 25.05 -7.13
C ILE A 289 8.85 25.16 -5.65
N CYS A 290 10.09 25.49 -5.38
CA CYS A 290 10.52 25.88 -4.04
C CYS A 290 10.52 27.41 -3.91
N GLY A 291 10.02 27.91 -2.78
CA GLY A 291 9.95 29.35 -2.53
C GLY A 291 9.59 29.67 -1.08
N GLU A 292 9.59 30.95 -0.74
CA GLU A 292 9.15 31.40 0.58
C GLU A 292 7.67 31.05 0.80
N TYR A 293 7.37 30.53 2.00
CA TYR A 293 6.04 30.05 2.31
C TYR A 293 5.09 31.21 2.61
N ASN A 294 4.00 31.27 1.88
CA ASN A 294 2.95 32.30 2.05
C ASN A 294 1.55 31.66 2.30
N GLY A 295 1.53 30.44 2.81
CA GLY A 295 0.29 29.70 3.09
C GLY A 295 -0.19 29.87 4.54
N THR A 296 -1.14 29.02 4.93
CA THR A 296 -1.76 29.04 6.27
C THR A 296 -1.00 28.14 7.26
N ASP A 297 -1.08 28.47 8.55
CA ASP A 297 -0.52 27.63 9.62
C ASP A 297 -1.18 26.24 9.66
N ASP A 298 -2.46 26.16 9.30
CA ASP A 298 -3.17 24.87 9.23
C ASP A 298 -2.54 23.92 8.22
N ARG A 299 -2.07 24.45 7.08
CA ARG A 299 -1.39 23.62 6.09
C ARG A 299 -0.04 23.11 6.58
N VAL A 300 0.71 23.92 7.30
CA VAL A 300 1.95 23.50 7.96
C VAL A 300 1.68 22.36 8.95
N ARG A 301 0.63 22.51 9.79
CA ARG A 301 0.22 21.48 10.75
C ARG A 301 -0.19 20.18 10.05
N GLU A 302 -0.91 20.26 8.96
CA GLU A 302 -1.34 19.10 8.17
C GLU A 302 -0.13 18.34 7.58
N ILE A 303 0.86 19.04 7.02
CA ILE A 303 2.10 18.44 6.51
C ILE A 303 2.84 17.73 7.64
N CYS A 304 3.02 18.39 8.79
CA CYS A 304 3.70 17.80 9.95
C CYS A 304 2.99 16.57 10.47
N ARG A 305 1.66 16.64 10.62
CA ARG A 305 0.81 15.51 11.03
C ARG A 305 0.95 14.33 10.09
N SER A 306 0.89 14.56 8.79
CA SER A 306 1.04 13.54 7.78
C SER A 306 2.45 12.94 7.78
N ALA A 307 3.48 13.77 7.90
CA ALA A 307 4.88 13.33 7.93
C ALA A 307 5.20 12.44 9.14
N VAL A 308 4.61 12.74 10.30
CA VAL A 308 4.80 11.95 11.53
C VAL A 308 4.18 10.56 11.41
N ARG A 309 2.99 10.47 10.83
CA ARG A 309 2.23 9.22 10.78
C ARG A 309 2.69 8.26 9.68
N TYR A 310 3.29 8.78 8.63
CA TYR A 310 3.62 7.98 7.46
C TYR A 310 4.71 6.94 7.76
N GLY A 311 4.37 5.65 7.60
CA GLY A 311 5.30 4.54 7.75
C GLY A 311 5.83 4.29 9.17
N ARG A 312 5.28 4.96 10.20
CA ARG A 312 5.78 4.89 11.58
C ARG A 312 4.86 4.15 12.56
N PHE A 313 3.81 3.50 12.05
CA PHE A 313 2.93 2.72 12.93
C PHE A 313 3.70 1.56 13.53
N ASN A 314 3.75 1.50 14.86
CA ASN A 314 4.38 0.41 15.59
C ASN A 314 3.33 -0.65 15.93
N TYR A 315 3.39 -1.79 15.26
CA TYR A 315 2.46 -2.91 15.45
C TYR A 315 2.59 -3.61 16.82
N GLN A 316 3.63 -3.31 17.60
CA GLN A 316 3.81 -3.84 18.96
C GLN A 316 3.03 -2.99 20.00
N LEU A 317 2.56 -1.82 19.62
CA LEU A 317 1.80 -0.92 20.49
C LEU A 317 0.31 -0.95 20.10
N SER A 318 -0.56 -0.61 21.06
CA SER A 318 -1.97 -0.40 20.78
C SER A 318 -2.17 0.80 19.82
N LYS A 319 -3.35 0.86 19.21
CA LYS A 319 -3.71 2.01 18.35
C LYS A 319 -3.66 3.32 19.11
N ASP A 320 -4.18 3.33 20.34
CA ASP A 320 -4.24 4.55 21.19
C ASP A 320 -2.84 5.01 21.61
N GLU A 321 -1.92 4.08 21.90
CA GLU A 321 -0.53 4.41 22.20
C GLU A 321 0.19 5.01 20.99
N ASN A 322 -0.02 4.43 19.79
CA ASN A 322 0.52 5.00 18.56
C ASN A 322 -0.01 6.42 18.31
N GLU A 323 -1.32 6.65 18.45
CA GLU A 323 -1.92 7.98 18.24
C GLU A 323 -1.41 9.00 19.28
N ARG A 324 -1.19 8.60 20.52
CA ARG A 324 -0.60 9.47 21.54
C ARG A 324 0.82 9.88 21.17
N LEU A 325 1.68 8.92 20.77
CA LEU A 325 3.05 9.20 20.35
C LEU A 325 3.09 10.13 19.14
N PHE A 326 2.21 9.92 18.16
CA PHE A 326 2.10 10.80 16.99
C PHE A 326 1.68 12.21 17.37
N ALA A 327 0.72 12.37 18.27
CA ALA A 327 0.27 13.68 18.74
C ALA A 327 1.38 14.43 19.51
N GLU A 328 2.12 13.75 20.39
CA GLU A 328 3.26 14.32 21.11
C GLU A 328 4.35 14.79 20.15
N GLU A 329 4.69 13.98 19.14
CA GLU A 329 5.70 14.32 18.13
C GLU A 329 5.23 15.49 17.23
N GLU A 330 3.96 15.51 16.82
CA GLU A 330 3.37 16.61 16.04
C GLU A 330 3.48 17.94 16.77
N VAL A 331 3.12 17.97 18.06
CA VAL A 331 3.23 19.19 18.90
C VAL A 331 4.66 19.65 18.99
N ARG A 332 5.60 18.74 19.20
CA ARG A 332 7.04 19.05 19.29
C ARG A 332 7.58 19.66 17.98
N ILE A 333 7.21 19.08 16.84
CA ILE A 333 7.62 19.58 15.53
C ILE A 333 7.08 20.98 15.29
N ILE A 334 5.81 21.21 15.52
CA ILE A 334 5.18 22.53 15.33
C ILE A 334 5.83 23.57 16.21
N ALA A 335 6.07 23.27 17.49
CA ALA A 335 6.75 24.17 18.39
C ALA A 335 8.17 24.53 17.92
N ASN A 336 8.91 23.57 17.36
CA ASN A 336 10.25 23.81 16.79
C ASN A 336 10.21 24.74 15.57
N ILE A 337 9.20 24.58 14.69
CA ILE A 337 9.01 25.45 13.53
C ILE A 337 8.66 26.87 13.99
N GLU A 338 7.70 27.01 14.89
CA GLU A 338 7.29 28.30 15.45
C GLU A 338 8.45 29.00 16.17
N SER A 339 9.23 28.28 16.97
CA SER A 339 10.44 28.82 17.61
C SER A 339 11.46 29.31 16.59
N SER A 340 11.74 28.50 15.56
CA SER A 340 12.68 28.88 14.51
C SER A 340 12.25 30.15 13.77
N VAL A 341 10.96 30.30 13.46
CA VAL A 341 10.42 31.47 12.78
C VAL A 341 10.44 32.70 13.70
N ASN A 342 10.02 32.55 14.96
CA ASN A 342 10.01 33.64 15.96
C ASN A 342 11.43 34.17 16.24
N GLU A 343 12.44 33.34 16.11
CA GLU A 343 13.87 33.70 16.26
C GLU A 343 14.49 34.26 14.97
N GLY A 344 13.69 34.68 14.01
CA GLY A 344 14.10 35.29 12.76
C GLY A 344 14.46 34.32 11.63
N GLY A 345 14.09 33.05 11.75
CA GLY A 345 14.14 32.09 10.66
C GLY A 345 13.04 32.36 9.64
N LYS A 346 13.26 31.91 8.40
CA LYS A 346 12.27 31.96 7.33
C LYS A 346 11.76 30.55 7.02
N LEU A 347 10.46 30.46 6.75
CA LEU A 347 9.82 29.23 6.29
C LEU A 347 9.76 29.22 4.76
N PHE A 348 10.25 28.13 4.20
CA PHE A 348 10.17 27.85 2.76
C PHE A 348 9.33 26.62 2.51
N SER A 349 8.77 26.55 1.33
CA SER A 349 7.92 25.44 0.91
C SER A 349 8.39 24.84 -0.41
N LEU A 350 8.10 23.58 -0.56
CA LEU A 350 8.11 22.88 -1.81
C LEU A 350 6.64 22.71 -2.23
N LYS A 351 6.30 23.34 -3.34
CA LYS A 351 4.99 23.25 -3.94
C LYS A 351 5.02 22.28 -5.11
N PHE A 352 3.95 21.56 -5.21
CA PHE A 352 3.63 20.66 -6.28
C PHE A 352 2.31 21.16 -6.88
N GLY A 353 2.34 21.76 -8.08
CA GLY A 353 1.25 22.59 -8.54
C GLY A 353 0.95 23.73 -7.57
N ASN A 354 -0.29 23.83 -7.17
CA ASN A 354 -0.71 24.83 -6.19
C ASN A 354 -0.58 24.36 -4.73
N ARG A 355 -0.21 23.10 -4.51
CA ARG A 355 -0.17 22.50 -3.18
C ARG A 355 1.22 22.53 -2.58
N THR A 356 1.29 23.00 -1.37
CA THR A 356 2.48 22.85 -0.55
C THR A 356 2.55 21.41 -0.03
N ILE A 357 3.58 20.66 -0.42
CA ILE A 357 3.81 19.27 -0.03
C ILE A 357 5.00 19.08 0.90
N GLY A 358 5.80 20.11 1.05
CA GLY A 358 6.96 20.09 1.93
C GLY A 358 7.29 21.46 2.48
N ILE A 359 7.95 21.48 3.62
CA ILE A 359 8.39 22.70 4.31
C ILE A 359 9.80 22.53 4.85
N VAL A 360 10.52 23.65 4.93
CA VAL A 360 11.83 23.75 5.55
C VAL A 360 11.99 25.11 6.21
N THR A 361 12.60 25.18 7.38
CA THR A 361 12.99 26.45 8.00
C THR A 361 14.46 26.70 7.81
N ILE A 362 14.80 27.98 7.54
CA ILE A 362 16.19 28.43 7.35
C ILE A 362 16.43 29.62 8.28
N LYS A 363 17.44 29.49 9.14
CA LYS A 363 17.88 30.58 10.06
C LYS A 363 19.35 30.86 9.83
N GLY A 364 19.65 31.99 9.18
CA GLY A 364 21.03 32.31 8.78
C GLY A 364 21.61 31.22 7.88
N LYS A 365 22.64 30.51 8.34
CA LYS A 365 23.26 29.39 7.62
C LYS A 365 22.73 28.03 8.01
N ARG A 366 21.85 27.95 8.98
CA ARG A 366 21.29 26.72 9.51
C ARG A 366 19.97 26.37 8.79
N ILE A 367 19.89 25.12 8.35
CA ILE A 367 18.69 24.51 7.77
C ILE A 367 18.08 23.62 8.84
N ASP A 368 16.80 23.80 9.10
CA ASP A 368 16.06 23.06 10.13
C ASP A 368 14.71 22.58 9.58
N ASN A 369 14.06 21.66 10.32
CA ASN A 369 12.67 21.31 10.15
C ASN A 369 12.27 20.93 8.71
N VAL A 370 13.04 20.01 8.09
CA VAL A 370 12.73 19.52 6.74
C VAL A 370 11.63 18.45 6.83
N TYR A 371 10.43 18.77 6.38
CA TYR A 371 9.28 17.85 6.39
C TYR A 371 8.62 17.77 5.02
N ILE A 372 8.29 16.56 4.62
CA ILE A 372 7.49 16.24 3.43
C ILE A 372 6.22 15.52 3.87
N GLU A 373 5.09 15.92 3.34
CA GLU A 373 3.81 15.23 3.55
C GLU A 373 3.94 13.73 3.27
N GLY A 374 3.36 12.89 4.15
CA GLY A 374 3.64 11.46 4.20
C GLY A 374 3.54 10.74 2.85
N ARG A 375 2.47 10.98 2.10
CA ARG A 375 2.26 10.33 0.79
C ARG A 375 3.27 10.74 -0.29
N PHE A 376 3.96 11.86 -0.12
CA PHE A 376 4.99 12.34 -1.03
C PHE A 376 6.41 11.97 -0.57
N GLN A 377 6.55 11.30 0.56
CA GLN A 377 7.84 10.76 0.99
C GLN A 377 8.32 9.64 0.07
N ASN A 378 9.62 9.42 0.03
CA ASN A 378 10.29 8.42 -0.82
C ASN A 378 10.20 8.68 -2.34
N ASN A 379 9.84 9.91 -2.75
CA ASN A 379 9.76 10.33 -4.15
C ASN A 379 10.80 11.42 -4.51
N GLY A 380 11.88 11.52 -3.75
CA GLY A 380 12.96 12.50 -3.99
C GLY A 380 12.66 13.95 -3.57
N PHE A 381 11.43 14.27 -3.16
CA PHE A 381 11.04 15.63 -2.80
C PHE A 381 11.78 16.20 -1.59
N GLY A 382 12.14 15.36 -0.62
CA GLY A 382 12.97 15.77 0.51
C GLY A 382 14.37 16.20 0.07
N THR A 383 14.95 15.50 -0.88
CA THR A 383 16.23 15.83 -1.50
C THR A 383 16.15 17.15 -2.26
N GLN A 384 15.09 17.38 -3.05
CA GLN A 384 14.88 18.62 -3.79
C GLN A 384 14.73 19.81 -2.85
N LEU A 385 13.92 19.66 -1.79
CA LEU A 385 13.72 20.73 -0.80
C LEU A 385 15.01 21.06 -0.07
N LEU A 386 15.82 20.07 0.30
CA LEU A 386 17.11 20.28 0.94
C LEU A 386 18.12 20.90 -0.01
N LEU A 387 18.19 20.46 -1.27
CA LEU A 387 19.03 21.07 -2.30
C LEU A 387 18.68 22.55 -2.53
N TYR A 388 17.39 22.87 -2.56
CA TYR A 388 16.94 24.25 -2.65
C TYR A 388 17.42 25.05 -1.43
N ALA A 389 17.21 24.53 -0.21
CA ALA A 389 17.63 25.20 1.02
C ALA A 389 19.15 25.44 1.06
N VAL A 390 19.95 24.44 0.68
CA VAL A 390 21.42 24.55 0.57
C VAL A 390 21.81 25.60 -0.46
N SER A 391 21.16 25.61 -1.61
CA SER A 391 21.43 26.58 -2.70
C SER A 391 21.03 27.99 -2.30
N PHE A 392 19.92 28.15 -1.58
CA PHE A 392 19.46 29.44 -1.07
C PHE A 392 20.41 30.04 -0.02
N VAL A 393 20.88 29.23 0.90
CA VAL A 393 21.85 29.66 1.96
C VAL A 393 23.22 29.91 1.37
N GLY A 394 23.65 29.13 0.39
CA GLY A 394 24.97 29.20 -0.22
C GLY A 394 26.07 28.55 0.63
N LYS A 395 27.30 29.04 0.50
CA LYS A 395 28.50 28.47 1.17
C LYS A 395 28.35 28.37 2.68
N SER A 396 28.74 27.22 3.20
CA SER A 396 28.69 26.86 4.62
C SER A 396 27.24 26.72 5.17
N ALA A 397 26.27 26.44 4.33
CA ALA A 397 24.97 25.93 4.77
C ALA A 397 25.17 24.68 5.61
N TYR A 398 24.42 24.54 6.69
CA TYR A 398 24.49 23.31 7.49
C TYR A 398 23.14 22.87 8.05
N ILE A 399 23.05 21.58 8.27
CA ILE A 399 21.93 20.94 8.96
C ILE A 399 22.44 20.05 10.08
N VAL A 400 21.72 20.00 11.19
CA VAL A 400 22.00 19.08 12.29
C VAL A 400 20.91 18.03 12.32
N VAL A 401 21.32 16.76 12.21
CA VAL A 401 20.42 15.62 12.07
C VAL A 401 20.62 14.67 13.25
N PRO A 402 19.56 14.32 13.99
CA PRO A 402 19.64 13.25 14.99
C PRO A 402 20.08 11.93 14.35
N LYS A 403 21.02 11.20 14.97
CA LYS A 403 21.52 9.91 14.46
C LYS A 403 20.42 8.86 14.28
N THR A 404 19.28 9.03 14.95
CA THR A 404 18.09 8.20 14.81
C THR A 404 17.33 8.47 13.49
N ASN A 405 17.51 9.64 12.87
CA ASN A 405 16.87 9.99 11.60
C ASN A 405 17.72 9.50 10.41
N LYS A 406 17.69 8.20 10.17
CA LYS A 406 18.48 7.55 9.10
C LYS A 406 18.12 8.06 7.70
N VAL A 407 16.87 8.43 7.46
CA VAL A 407 16.41 8.92 6.15
C VAL A 407 17.06 10.25 5.81
N LEU A 408 16.97 11.23 6.70
CA LEU A 408 17.57 12.54 6.47
C LEU A 408 19.11 12.48 6.46
N THR A 409 19.70 11.60 7.28
CA THR A 409 21.13 11.30 7.24
C THR A 409 21.55 10.80 5.85
N HIS A 410 20.84 9.82 5.30
CA HIS A 410 21.12 9.27 3.97
C HIS A 410 20.98 10.34 2.87
N ILE A 411 19.94 11.17 2.94
CA ILE A 411 19.75 12.28 1.99
C ILE A 411 20.95 13.21 2.05
N CYS A 412 21.37 13.66 3.25
CA CYS A 412 22.52 14.56 3.42
C CYS A 412 23.81 13.95 2.85
N GLU A 413 24.06 12.66 3.10
CA GLU A 413 25.25 11.95 2.60
C GLU A 413 25.25 11.77 1.08
N SER A 414 24.07 11.69 0.45
CA SER A 414 23.96 11.53 -1.00
C SER A 414 24.09 12.83 -1.80
N LEU A 415 24.11 13.99 -1.13
CA LEU A 415 24.23 15.27 -1.83
C LEU A 415 25.66 15.53 -2.28
N GLU A 416 25.85 15.78 -3.57
CA GLU A 416 27.16 16.15 -4.15
C GLU A 416 27.78 17.40 -3.55
N LYS A 417 26.96 18.27 -2.91
CA LYS A 417 27.39 19.52 -2.26
C LYS A 417 27.89 19.30 -0.84
N LEU A 418 27.95 18.08 -0.34
CA LEU A 418 28.42 17.81 1.02
C LEU A 418 29.93 18.07 1.13
N GLU A 419 30.30 19.09 1.92
CA GLU A 419 31.70 19.45 2.17
C GLU A 419 32.25 18.79 3.43
N ARG A 420 31.42 18.67 4.48
CA ARG A 420 31.89 18.19 5.80
C ARG A 420 30.80 17.48 6.57
N LYS A 421 31.17 16.41 7.26
CA LYS A 421 30.35 15.64 8.19
C LYS A 421 31.02 15.57 9.55
N GLU A 422 30.36 16.02 10.60
CA GLU A 422 30.87 16.05 11.98
C GLU A 422 29.87 15.41 12.93
N ASN A 423 30.33 14.52 13.81
CA ASN A 423 29.52 13.84 14.79
C ASN A 423 29.62 14.49 16.17
N PHE A 424 28.46 14.84 16.76
CA PHE A 424 28.34 15.44 18.08
C PHE A 424 27.37 14.63 18.93
N GLY A 425 27.88 13.70 19.74
CA GLY A 425 27.04 12.89 20.62
C GLY A 425 25.94 12.14 19.86
N ALA A 426 24.68 12.53 20.10
CA ALA A 426 23.49 11.94 19.46
C ALA A 426 23.15 12.55 18.09
N GLU A 427 23.87 13.55 17.63
CA GLU A 427 23.59 14.30 16.40
C GLU A 427 24.76 14.25 15.43
N THR A 428 24.47 14.53 14.17
CA THR A 428 25.47 14.71 13.10
C THR A 428 25.20 16.02 12.38
N ARG A 429 26.25 16.84 12.23
CA ARG A 429 26.20 18.06 11.42
C ARG A 429 26.74 17.79 10.04
N PHE A 430 25.97 18.16 9.04
CA PHE A 430 26.38 18.17 7.65
C PHE A 430 26.51 19.59 7.17
N THR A 431 27.63 19.92 6.56
CA THR A 431 27.95 21.25 6.02
C THR A 431 28.11 21.14 4.49
N PHE A 432 27.52 22.08 3.77
CA PHE A 432 27.46 22.11 2.32
C PHE A 432 28.08 23.38 1.75
#